data_8a41bca5e8f893567a2493881556cd13
#
_entry.id   8a41bca5e8f893567a2493881556cd13
#
_cell.length_a   1.000
_cell.length_b   1.000
_cell.length_c   1.000
_cell.angle_alpha   90.00
_cell.angle_beta   90.00
_cell.angle_gamma   90.00
#
_symmetry.space_group_name_H-M   'P 1'
#
loop_
_entity.id
_entity.type
_entity.pdbx_description
1 polymer ?
#
loop_
_entity_poly.entity_id
_entity_poly.type
_entity_poly.pdbx_seq_one_letter_code
_entity_poly.pdbx_strand_id
1 'polypeptide(L)'
;MSVRAVRRAVMLVLVPAALLSQGSTPALDFSGVLFGNFQYRTDSAARAATAGQPGDRFDLGRAYLNFRLPAGDRGAVRVTTDVYQQTGTAAAYYAGWAIRLKYGYFQYELTRDLAGVQGLAAAARIGMLQTVIVEHEETFWPRWMGNSPTEFNGFFSSADVGLSALITLPNRYGEVYTTMVNGPGYSSGENDRYKDFAGRVSITPFGRDSGFLRTLTVTPWYSVGALASQFVLGGPGQVGPVSQGLEKNRRGVFLGIRDRRLTGGLELAQRLETVESGLNTAASPRLTSDVTRDLVSGFAFVRPLEIFDPKRRSPFSVFGRHDRFDNANVVGARNILTWFGALWDVNARMTFSIDYQELKAENPPVVPPTNTTVPTRSMFLHWVVNY
;
A
#
# COMPACT_ATOMS: atom_id res chain seq x y z
N MET A 1 30.83 -38.70 37.62
CA MET A 1 29.83 -38.29 36.63
C MET A 1 30.30 -37.04 35.97
N SER A 2 30.64 -37.13 34.69
CA SER A 2 31.35 -36.10 33.91
C SER A 2 30.38 -35.12 33.31
N VAL A 3 30.58 -33.83 33.59
CA VAL A 3 29.83 -32.71 32.99
C VAL A 3 30.53 -32.36 31.66
N ARG A 4 29.89 -32.69 30.53
CA ARG A 4 30.37 -32.30 29.21
C ARG A 4 30.02 -30.83 28.94
N ALA A 5 31.04 -30.00 28.86
CA ALA A 5 30.96 -28.61 28.40
C ALA A 5 30.67 -28.58 26.88
N VAL A 6 29.51 -28.02 26.49
CA VAL A 6 29.20 -27.73 25.10
C VAL A 6 29.86 -26.37 24.74
N ARG A 7 30.97 -26.46 24.02
CA ARG A 7 31.60 -25.27 23.37
C ARG A 7 30.74 -24.87 22.17
N ARG A 8 30.03 -23.73 22.26
CA ARG A 8 29.45 -23.04 21.11
C ARG A 8 30.59 -22.35 20.35
N ALA A 9 30.94 -22.83 19.20
CA ALA A 9 31.79 -22.13 18.25
C ALA A 9 30.99 -20.97 17.63
N VAL A 10 31.28 -19.74 18.04
CA VAL A 10 30.85 -18.53 17.32
C VAL A 10 31.79 -18.41 16.13
N MET A 11 31.28 -18.72 14.94
CA MET A 11 31.98 -18.50 13.69
C MET A 11 31.96 -17.03 13.36
N LEU A 12 33.00 -16.30 13.76
CA LEU A 12 33.23 -14.92 13.34
C LEU A 12 33.64 -14.96 11.86
N VAL A 13 32.73 -14.59 10.96
CA VAL A 13 33.09 -14.36 9.56
C VAL A 13 33.86 -13.05 9.49
N LEU A 14 35.18 -13.15 9.51
CA LEU A 14 36.10 -12.07 9.17
C LEU A 14 35.95 -11.82 7.66
N VAL A 15 35.16 -10.85 7.27
CA VAL A 15 35.22 -10.26 5.94
C VAL A 15 36.55 -9.53 5.82
N PRO A 16 37.44 -9.91 4.87
CA PRO A 16 38.70 -9.18 4.72
C PRO A 16 38.44 -7.76 4.28
N ALA A 17 38.87 -6.82 5.09
CA ALA A 17 38.82 -5.36 4.86
C ALA A 17 39.87 -4.93 3.81
N ALA A 18 39.98 -5.63 2.71
CA ALA A 18 40.92 -5.32 1.65
C ALA A 18 40.18 -5.28 0.33
N LEU A 19 39.61 -4.12 0.04
CA LEU A 19 39.36 -3.52 -1.27
C LEU A 19 38.52 -2.23 -1.09
N LEU A 20 38.96 -1.36 -0.19
CA LEU A 20 38.60 0.06 -0.31
C LEU A 20 39.53 0.68 -1.36
N SER A 21 39.19 0.50 -2.63
CA SER A 21 39.64 1.39 -3.67
C SER A 21 39.21 2.80 -3.27
N GLN A 22 40.11 3.78 -3.35
CA GLN A 22 39.86 5.19 -3.12
C GLN A 22 38.98 5.77 -4.24
N GLY A 23 37.80 5.23 -4.43
CA GLY A 23 36.71 5.84 -5.15
C GLY A 23 35.94 6.69 -4.15
N SER A 24 35.50 7.88 -4.52
CA SER A 24 34.57 8.73 -3.76
C SER A 24 33.52 7.85 -3.08
N THR A 25 33.42 7.92 -1.75
CA THR A 25 32.39 7.18 -1.00
C THR A 25 31.03 7.49 -1.63
N PRO A 26 30.26 6.50 -2.08
CA PRO A 26 28.97 6.75 -2.72
C PRO A 26 28.10 7.53 -1.74
N ALA A 27 27.59 8.68 -2.18
CA ALA A 27 26.79 9.55 -1.33
C ALA A 27 25.51 8.80 -0.93
N LEU A 28 25.26 8.70 0.36
CA LEU A 28 24.00 8.25 0.91
C LEU A 28 22.92 9.30 0.58
N ASP A 29 21.92 8.90 -0.22
CA ASP A 29 20.71 9.70 -0.37
C ASP A 29 19.75 9.38 0.78
N PHE A 30 19.53 10.37 1.64
CA PHE A 30 18.65 10.28 2.81
C PHE A 30 17.49 11.26 2.65
N SER A 31 16.29 10.77 2.90
CA SER A 31 15.08 11.58 2.96
C SER A 31 14.10 11.01 3.98
N GLY A 32 13.19 11.82 4.46
CA GLY A 32 12.18 11.37 5.40
C GLY A 32 10.84 12.05 5.18
N VAL A 33 9.80 11.41 5.69
CA VAL A 33 8.44 11.93 5.70
C VAL A 33 7.86 11.70 7.10
N LEU A 34 7.42 12.76 7.75
CA LEU A 34 6.70 12.71 9.01
C LEU A 34 5.30 13.26 8.81
N PHE A 35 4.27 12.52 9.23
CA PHE A 35 2.90 12.97 9.10
C PHE A 35 1.99 12.46 10.21
N GLY A 36 0.95 13.22 10.48
CA GLY A 36 -0.05 12.89 11.47
C GLY A 36 -1.31 13.70 11.26
N ASN A 37 -2.19 13.60 12.22
CA ASN A 37 -3.46 14.33 12.18
C ASN A 37 -4.00 14.65 13.58
N PHE A 38 -4.95 15.57 13.62
CA PHE A 38 -5.93 15.68 14.67
C PHE A 38 -7.27 15.18 14.11
N GLN A 39 -7.87 14.20 14.76
CA GLN A 39 -9.18 13.66 14.42
C GLN A 39 -10.24 14.16 15.39
N TYR A 40 -11.38 14.62 14.87
CA TYR A 40 -12.58 14.91 15.64
C TYR A 40 -13.75 14.11 15.07
N ARG A 41 -14.31 13.21 15.87
CA ARG A 41 -15.48 12.41 15.46
C ARG A 41 -16.75 13.25 15.62
N THR A 42 -17.53 13.34 14.54
CA THR A 42 -18.78 14.12 14.51
C THR A 42 -20.02 13.27 14.78
N ASP A 43 -19.92 11.95 14.70
CA ASP A 43 -21.02 11.02 14.97
C ASP A 43 -21.20 10.79 16.49
N SER A 44 -22.26 11.30 17.08
CA SER A 44 -22.51 11.22 18.53
C SER A 44 -22.73 9.77 19.01
N ALA A 45 -23.38 8.94 18.20
CA ALA A 45 -23.65 7.54 18.55
C ALA A 45 -22.35 6.72 18.63
N ALA A 46 -21.43 6.90 17.68
CA ALA A 46 -20.15 6.22 17.74
C ALA A 46 -19.24 6.79 18.84
N ARG A 47 -19.32 8.08 19.18
CA ARG A 47 -18.65 8.67 20.35
C ARG A 47 -19.13 8.05 21.65
N ALA A 48 -20.42 7.78 21.78
CA ALA A 48 -21.00 7.13 22.96
C ALA A 48 -20.71 5.64 23.01
N ALA A 49 -20.65 4.94 21.86
CA ALA A 49 -20.42 3.50 21.78
C ALA A 49 -18.96 3.09 22.03
N THR A 50 -18.00 3.99 21.81
CA THR A 50 -16.58 3.76 22.09
C THR A 50 -16.24 4.08 23.54
N ALA A 51 -16.81 3.34 24.49
CA ALA A 51 -16.47 3.47 25.90
C ALA A 51 -14.95 3.42 26.11
N GLY A 52 -14.37 4.53 26.58
CA GLY A 52 -12.93 4.64 26.84
C GLY A 52 -12.07 5.08 25.66
N GLN A 53 -12.63 5.29 24.46
CA GLN A 53 -11.89 5.90 23.34
C GLN A 53 -12.29 7.36 23.18
N PRO A 54 -11.34 8.32 23.17
CA PRO A 54 -11.66 9.72 23.00
C PRO A 54 -12.29 9.97 21.62
N GLY A 55 -13.31 10.82 21.57
CA GLY A 55 -13.93 11.25 20.32
C GLY A 55 -13.08 12.20 19.49
N ASP A 56 -11.97 12.68 20.08
CA ASP A 56 -10.99 13.57 19.52
C ASP A 56 -9.58 13.16 19.98
N ARG A 57 -8.62 13.19 19.10
CA ARG A 57 -7.24 12.83 19.41
C ARG A 57 -6.25 13.40 18.40
N PHE A 58 -5.03 13.65 18.89
CA PHE A 58 -3.85 13.79 18.04
C PHE A 58 -3.26 12.43 17.74
N ASP A 59 -2.88 12.22 16.51
CA ASP A 59 -2.26 10.97 16.05
C ASP A 59 -1.03 11.28 15.21
N LEU A 60 0.10 10.68 15.56
CA LEU A 60 1.27 10.63 14.71
C LEU A 60 1.12 9.40 13.81
N GLY A 61 0.71 9.61 12.56
CA GLY A 61 0.40 8.52 11.65
C GLY A 61 1.62 7.64 11.35
N ARG A 62 2.69 8.24 10.84
CA ARG A 62 3.91 7.54 10.43
C ARG A 62 5.13 8.48 10.41
N ALA A 63 6.31 7.85 10.53
CA ALA A 63 7.56 8.46 10.12
C ALA A 63 8.32 7.48 9.21
N TYR A 64 8.53 7.87 7.95
CA TYR A 64 9.34 7.10 7.01
C TYR A 64 10.74 7.68 6.96
N LEU A 65 11.76 6.81 7.09
CA LEU A 65 13.15 7.15 6.85
C LEU A 65 13.62 6.36 5.63
N ASN A 66 14.00 7.06 4.58
CA ASN A 66 14.43 6.48 3.32
C ASN A 66 15.94 6.62 3.18
N PHE A 67 16.60 5.50 2.92
CA PHE A 67 18.02 5.41 2.62
C PHE A 67 18.18 4.79 1.24
N ARG A 68 18.91 5.45 0.35
CA ARG A 68 19.30 4.91 -0.95
C ARG A 68 20.80 4.96 -1.08
N LEU A 69 21.40 3.83 -1.42
CA LEU A 69 22.83 3.68 -1.59
C LEU A 69 23.12 3.06 -2.95
N PRO A 70 24.01 3.67 -3.75
CA PRO A 70 24.58 2.99 -4.90
C PRO A 70 25.35 1.73 -4.47
N ALA A 71 25.25 0.68 -5.26
CA ALA A 71 25.94 -0.59 -5.03
C ALA A 71 26.60 -1.05 -6.33
N GLY A 72 27.78 -0.48 -6.61
CA GLY A 72 28.47 -0.58 -7.89
C GLY A 72 27.82 0.31 -8.97
N ASP A 73 28.21 0.09 -10.24
CA ASP A 73 27.83 0.96 -11.36
C ASP A 73 26.37 0.76 -11.82
N ARG A 74 25.79 -0.37 -11.50
CA ARG A 74 24.45 -0.78 -11.98
C ARG A 74 23.52 -1.22 -10.85
N GLY A 75 23.99 -1.20 -9.61
CA GLY A 75 23.24 -1.63 -8.45
C GLY A 75 22.82 -0.45 -7.57
N ALA A 76 21.71 -0.63 -6.85
CA ALA A 76 21.28 0.28 -5.79
C ALA A 76 20.55 -0.50 -4.71
N VAL A 77 20.73 -0.07 -3.46
CA VAL A 77 19.97 -0.58 -2.31
C VAL A 77 19.01 0.50 -1.85
N ARG A 78 17.77 0.16 -1.61
CA ARG A 78 16.80 1.00 -0.91
C ARG A 78 16.41 0.35 0.41
N VAL A 79 16.48 1.13 1.49
CA VAL A 79 15.92 0.77 2.79
C VAL A 79 14.96 1.88 3.21
N THR A 80 13.72 1.54 3.52
CA THR A 80 12.72 2.46 4.07
C THR A 80 12.17 1.85 5.35
N THR A 81 12.40 2.54 6.47
CA THR A 81 11.79 2.16 7.75
C THR A 81 10.45 2.88 7.92
N ASP A 82 9.54 2.24 8.62
CA ASP A 82 8.22 2.74 8.98
C ASP A 82 8.10 2.76 10.50
N VAL A 83 8.09 3.94 11.09
CA VAL A 83 7.83 4.13 12.51
C VAL A 83 6.34 4.31 12.70
N TYR A 84 5.73 3.47 13.52
CA TYR A 84 4.28 3.45 13.71
C TYR A 84 3.91 3.10 15.16
N GLN A 85 2.71 3.45 15.56
CA GLN A 85 2.19 3.06 16.87
C GLN A 85 1.71 1.60 16.83
N GLN A 86 2.24 0.79 17.75
CA GLN A 86 1.84 -0.60 17.90
C GLN A 86 0.44 -0.68 18.52
N THR A 87 -0.46 -1.40 17.86
CA THR A 87 -1.86 -1.60 18.28
C THR A 87 -2.23 -3.10 18.24
N GLY A 88 -3.41 -3.46 18.79
CA GLY A 88 -3.89 -4.84 18.78
C GLY A 88 -3.23 -5.72 19.84
N THR A 89 -3.21 -7.04 19.61
CA THR A 89 -2.68 -8.02 20.57
C THR A 89 -1.19 -7.85 20.86
N ALA A 90 -0.41 -7.37 19.87
CA ALA A 90 1.01 -7.09 20.08
C ALA A 90 1.25 -5.92 21.05
N ALA A 91 0.28 -5.02 21.24
CA ALA A 91 0.35 -3.95 22.24
C ALA A 91 0.35 -4.47 23.68
N ALA A 92 -0.05 -5.72 23.93
CA ALA A 92 0.07 -6.35 25.25
C ALA A 92 1.54 -6.49 25.70
N TYR A 93 2.47 -6.61 24.75
CA TYR A 93 3.91 -6.66 25.03
C TYR A 93 4.60 -5.30 24.97
N TYR A 94 4.15 -4.43 24.05
CA TYR A 94 4.73 -3.13 23.83
C TYR A 94 3.73 -2.16 23.19
N ALA A 95 3.09 -1.35 24.00
CA ALA A 95 2.08 -0.37 23.58
C ALA A 95 2.66 0.96 23.06
N GLY A 96 3.95 0.99 22.74
CA GLY A 96 4.65 2.20 22.28
C GLY A 96 4.82 2.27 20.77
N TRP A 97 5.85 3.01 20.38
CA TRP A 97 6.26 3.15 18.98
C TRP A 97 7.18 2.01 18.57
N ALA A 98 6.92 1.43 17.42
CA ALA A 98 7.73 0.37 16.83
C ALA A 98 8.28 0.80 15.47
N ILE A 99 9.39 0.19 15.08
CA ILE A 99 10.01 0.39 13.76
C ILE A 99 9.93 -0.93 13.01
N ARG A 100 9.47 -0.88 11.78
CA ARG A 100 9.49 -2.02 10.86
C ARG A 100 10.08 -1.63 9.51
N LEU A 101 10.49 -2.63 8.75
CA LEU A 101 10.92 -2.45 7.38
C LEU A 101 9.70 -2.32 6.47
N LYS A 102 9.56 -1.19 5.74
CA LYS A 102 8.55 -1.03 4.70
C LYS A 102 9.08 -1.46 3.35
N TYR A 103 10.28 -1.00 2.98
CA TYR A 103 11.01 -1.44 1.80
C TYR A 103 12.45 -1.79 2.18
N GLY A 104 12.96 -2.86 1.59
CA GLY A 104 14.34 -3.29 1.78
C GLY A 104 14.74 -4.17 0.61
N TYR A 105 15.24 -3.57 -0.47
CA TYR A 105 15.56 -4.32 -1.67
C TYR A 105 16.86 -3.85 -2.33
N PHE A 106 17.48 -4.79 -3.03
CA PHE A 106 18.51 -4.52 -3.99
C PHE A 106 17.89 -4.42 -5.38
N GLN A 107 18.26 -3.37 -6.13
CA GLN A 107 17.91 -3.19 -7.54
C GLN A 107 19.17 -3.32 -8.38
N TYR A 108 19.08 -4.04 -9.48
CA TYR A 108 20.12 -4.15 -10.47
C TYR A 108 19.61 -3.73 -11.85
N GLU A 109 20.32 -2.80 -12.49
CA GLU A 109 20.01 -2.35 -13.85
C GLU A 109 20.54 -3.40 -14.84
N LEU A 110 19.64 -4.09 -15.53
CA LEU A 110 19.98 -5.13 -16.51
C LEU A 110 20.50 -4.52 -17.80
N THR A 111 19.81 -3.49 -18.29
CA THR A 111 20.19 -2.75 -19.50
C THR A 111 19.51 -1.38 -19.55
N ARG A 112 20.12 -0.44 -20.29
CA ARG A 112 19.55 0.87 -20.63
C ARG A 112 18.94 0.91 -22.03
N ASP A 113 19.29 -0.06 -22.85
CA ASP A 113 18.87 -0.17 -24.26
C ASP A 113 18.49 -1.62 -24.57
N LEU A 114 17.36 -2.07 -24.02
CA LEU A 114 16.84 -3.43 -24.20
C LEU A 114 16.53 -3.69 -25.69
N ALA A 115 17.02 -4.79 -26.21
CA ALA A 115 16.88 -5.20 -27.62
C ALA A 115 17.39 -4.13 -28.62
N GLY A 116 18.36 -3.29 -28.22
CA GLY A 116 18.92 -2.23 -29.07
C GLY A 116 18.04 -1.00 -29.20
N VAL A 117 16.94 -0.92 -28.45
CA VAL A 117 16.05 0.27 -28.45
C VAL A 117 16.54 1.25 -27.41
N GLN A 118 17.03 2.41 -27.86
CA GLN A 118 17.56 3.46 -27.00
C GLN A 118 16.51 3.94 -25.98
N GLY A 119 16.90 3.92 -24.69
CA GLY A 119 16.04 4.35 -23.57
C GLY A 119 14.96 3.35 -23.15
N LEU A 120 14.94 2.16 -23.75
CA LEU A 120 14.14 1.05 -23.24
C LEU A 120 14.96 0.32 -22.15
N ALA A 121 14.80 0.76 -20.89
CA ALA A 121 15.59 0.26 -19.78
C ALA A 121 14.91 -0.91 -19.07
N ALA A 122 15.71 -1.83 -18.51
CA ALA A 122 15.22 -2.93 -17.69
C ALA A 122 16.01 -3.05 -16.40
N ALA A 123 15.31 -3.29 -15.29
CA ALA A 123 15.89 -3.54 -13.98
C ALA A 123 15.18 -4.70 -13.27
N ALA A 124 15.92 -5.41 -12.42
CA ALA A 124 15.40 -6.43 -11.52
C ALA A 124 15.56 -5.96 -10.07
N ARG A 125 14.66 -6.39 -9.19
CA ARG A 125 14.72 -6.13 -7.74
C ARG A 125 14.52 -7.41 -6.97
N ILE A 126 15.15 -7.52 -5.80
CA ILE A 126 14.98 -8.63 -4.86
C ILE A 126 14.93 -8.08 -3.43
N GLY A 127 14.00 -8.57 -2.63
CA GLY A 127 13.81 -8.19 -1.23
C GLY A 127 12.38 -7.78 -0.90
N MET A 128 12.21 -6.89 0.08
CA MET A 128 10.94 -6.28 0.44
C MET A 128 10.67 -5.12 -0.52
N LEU A 129 9.81 -5.35 -1.51
CA LEU A 129 9.58 -4.43 -2.62
C LEU A 129 8.11 -3.95 -2.70
N GLN A 130 7.88 -2.97 -3.52
CA GLN A 130 6.55 -2.41 -3.75
C GLN A 130 5.65 -3.44 -4.44
N THR A 131 4.39 -3.50 -4.02
CA THR A 131 3.37 -4.26 -4.75
C THR A 131 2.95 -3.54 -6.03
N VAL A 132 2.23 -4.25 -6.89
CA VAL A 132 2.06 -3.86 -8.30
C VAL A 132 1.40 -2.49 -8.52
N ILE A 133 0.43 -2.10 -7.67
CA ILE A 133 -0.39 -0.91 -7.95
C ILE A 133 -0.32 0.18 -6.87
N VAL A 134 -0.13 -0.18 -5.59
CA VAL A 134 -0.25 0.78 -4.47
C VAL A 134 0.71 1.96 -4.60
N GLU A 135 2.02 1.72 -4.82
CA GLU A 135 2.99 2.82 -5.01
C GLU A 135 2.68 3.64 -6.28
N HIS A 136 2.12 3.00 -7.30
CA HIS A 136 1.70 3.71 -8.51
C HIS A 136 0.55 4.68 -8.21
N GLU A 137 -0.50 4.24 -7.51
CA GLU A 137 -1.59 5.12 -7.08
C GLU A 137 -1.09 6.24 -6.16
N GLU A 138 -0.10 5.96 -5.28
CA GLU A 138 0.50 6.95 -4.37
C GLU A 138 1.24 8.08 -5.13
N THR A 139 1.52 7.94 -6.42
CA THR A 139 2.03 9.05 -7.24
C THR A 139 0.96 10.10 -7.52
N PHE A 140 -0.32 9.74 -7.36
CA PHE A 140 -1.50 10.60 -7.59
C PHE A 140 -2.26 10.90 -6.30
N TRP A 141 -2.33 9.93 -5.36
CA TRP A 141 -2.97 10.07 -4.05
C TRP A 141 -1.91 10.20 -2.95
N PRO A 142 -1.90 11.28 -2.16
CA PRO A 142 -0.88 11.48 -1.13
C PRO A 142 -1.12 10.56 0.09
N ARG A 143 -0.20 9.64 0.31
CA ARG A 143 -0.21 8.63 1.40
C ARG A 143 -0.42 9.22 2.80
N TRP A 144 0.06 10.42 3.04
CA TRP A 144 -0.04 11.06 4.36
C TRP A 144 -1.48 11.43 4.75
N MET A 145 -2.39 11.54 3.80
CA MET A 145 -3.81 11.68 4.06
C MET A 145 -4.44 10.34 4.44
N GLY A 146 -4.04 9.26 3.77
CA GLY A 146 -4.52 7.89 4.01
C GLY A 146 -4.13 6.93 2.89
N ASN A 147 -4.56 5.69 3.03
CA ASN A 147 -4.26 4.64 2.06
C ASN A 147 -4.84 4.96 0.67
N SER A 148 -4.12 4.53 -0.38
CA SER A 148 -4.60 4.58 -1.76
C SER A 148 -5.86 3.74 -1.97
N PRO A 149 -6.63 3.93 -3.06
CA PRO A 149 -7.89 3.22 -3.26
C PRO A 149 -7.79 1.70 -3.13
N THR A 150 -6.83 1.06 -3.80
CA THR A 150 -6.66 -0.40 -3.75
C THR A 150 -6.19 -0.88 -2.39
N GLU A 151 -5.31 -0.14 -1.69
CA GLU A 151 -4.87 -0.50 -0.35
C GLU A 151 -5.97 -0.30 0.70
N PHE A 152 -6.71 0.82 0.64
CA PHE A 152 -7.82 1.11 1.55
C PHE A 152 -8.91 0.04 1.50
N ASN A 153 -9.22 -0.47 0.31
CA ASN A 153 -10.22 -1.49 0.09
C ASN A 153 -9.66 -2.93 0.12
N GLY A 154 -8.42 -3.11 0.61
CA GLY A 154 -7.84 -4.41 0.92
C GLY A 154 -7.45 -5.25 -0.30
N PHE A 155 -7.19 -4.63 -1.45
CA PHE A 155 -6.66 -5.36 -2.62
C PHE A 155 -5.20 -5.75 -2.42
N PHE A 156 -4.37 -4.83 -1.94
CA PHE A 156 -2.94 -5.07 -1.74
C PHE A 156 -2.45 -4.42 -0.45
N SER A 157 -1.42 -5.00 0.14
CA SER A 157 -0.49 -4.30 1.02
C SER A 157 0.47 -3.46 0.17
N SER A 158 1.05 -2.39 0.71
CA SER A 158 1.98 -1.52 -0.03
C SER A 158 3.30 -2.18 -0.39
N ALA A 159 3.72 -3.23 0.35
CA ALA A 159 4.97 -3.94 0.11
C ALA A 159 4.84 -5.42 0.42
N ASP A 160 5.73 -6.23 -0.17
CA ASP A 160 5.86 -7.66 0.11
C ASP A 160 7.26 -8.15 -0.27
N VAL A 161 7.67 -9.32 0.25
CA VAL A 161 8.98 -9.92 -0.03
C VAL A 161 8.93 -10.75 -1.30
N GLY A 162 9.88 -10.53 -2.21
CA GLY A 162 9.96 -11.31 -3.44
C GLY A 162 10.92 -10.74 -4.48
N LEU A 163 10.56 -10.92 -5.73
CA LEU A 163 11.28 -10.48 -6.92
C LEU A 163 10.39 -9.55 -7.75
N SER A 164 11.01 -8.62 -8.47
CA SER A 164 10.29 -7.84 -9.48
C SER A 164 11.17 -7.53 -10.69
N ALA A 165 10.50 -7.29 -11.82
CA ALA A 165 11.11 -6.73 -13.01
C ALA A 165 10.41 -5.43 -13.38
N LEU A 166 11.20 -4.43 -13.75
CA LEU A 166 10.74 -3.12 -14.22
C LEU A 166 11.32 -2.88 -15.61
N ILE A 167 10.46 -2.61 -16.58
CA ILE A 167 10.83 -2.15 -17.90
C ILE A 167 10.32 -0.73 -18.06
N THR A 168 11.21 0.23 -18.26
CA THR A 168 10.86 1.64 -18.51
C THR A 168 10.84 1.90 -20.00
N LEU A 169 9.72 2.40 -20.50
CA LEU A 169 9.55 2.74 -21.90
C LEU A 169 10.27 4.06 -22.23
N PRO A 170 10.85 4.18 -23.45
CA PRO A 170 11.52 5.41 -23.88
C PRO A 170 10.54 6.58 -23.92
N ASN A 171 11.09 7.80 -23.91
CA ASN A 171 10.31 9.04 -24.13
C ASN A 171 9.16 9.27 -23.13
N ARG A 172 9.23 8.71 -21.94
CA ARG A 172 8.18 8.78 -20.91
C ARG A 172 6.85 8.16 -21.32
N TYR A 173 6.86 7.20 -22.24
CA TYR A 173 5.63 6.51 -22.65
C TYR A 173 5.07 5.56 -21.60
N GLY A 174 5.83 5.31 -20.53
CA GLY A 174 5.35 4.52 -19.38
C GLY A 174 6.31 3.43 -18.93
N GLU A 175 5.75 2.40 -18.34
CA GLU A 175 6.53 1.29 -17.78
C GLU A 175 5.70 0.00 -17.69
N VAL A 176 6.41 -1.13 -17.64
CA VAL A 176 5.86 -2.44 -17.28
C VAL A 176 6.51 -2.84 -15.97
N TYR A 177 5.71 -3.21 -14.98
CA TYR A 177 6.17 -3.68 -13.69
C TYR A 177 5.53 -5.01 -13.33
N THR A 178 6.36 -6.01 -13.00
CA THR A 178 5.90 -7.35 -12.62
C THR A 178 6.50 -7.76 -11.30
N THR A 179 5.75 -8.52 -10.50
CA THR A 179 6.19 -9.02 -9.19
C THR A 179 5.86 -10.50 -9.03
N MET A 180 6.72 -11.20 -8.30
CA MET A 180 6.48 -12.51 -7.71
C MET A 180 6.81 -12.38 -6.22
N VAL A 181 5.79 -12.45 -5.36
CA VAL A 181 5.93 -12.16 -3.92
C VAL A 181 5.28 -13.24 -3.07
N ASN A 182 5.56 -13.22 -1.78
CA ASN A 182 4.99 -14.18 -0.84
C ASN A 182 3.45 -14.11 -0.76
N GLY A 183 2.86 -12.91 -0.69
CA GLY A 183 1.40 -12.73 -0.69
C GLY A 183 0.80 -12.11 0.59
N PRO A 184 1.31 -12.39 1.81
CA PRO A 184 0.75 -11.83 3.04
C PRO A 184 1.00 -10.33 3.26
N GLY A 185 1.98 -9.75 2.55
CA GLY A 185 2.41 -8.36 2.70
C GLY A 185 3.46 -8.17 3.81
N TYR A 186 4.03 -6.96 3.88
CA TYR A 186 5.22 -6.65 4.72
C TYR A 186 4.97 -6.66 6.24
N SER A 187 3.73 -6.68 6.68
CA SER A 187 3.37 -6.73 8.11
C SER A 187 3.11 -8.14 8.63
N SER A 188 3.19 -9.14 7.78
CA SER A 188 2.94 -10.55 8.12
C SER A 188 4.08 -11.41 7.58
N GLY A 189 4.40 -12.50 8.31
CA GLY A 189 5.29 -13.52 7.79
C GLY A 189 4.63 -14.38 6.72
N GLU A 190 5.44 -15.16 6.00
CA GLU A 190 4.95 -16.19 5.07
C GLU A 190 4.05 -17.18 5.82
N ASN A 191 2.89 -17.44 5.29
CA ASN A 191 1.84 -18.26 5.91
C ASN A 191 1.38 -19.44 5.06
N ASP A 192 1.90 -19.57 3.82
CA ASP A 192 1.65 -20.71 2.95
C ASP A 192 2.82 -20.94 1.98
N ARG A 193 2.70 -21.93 1.10
CA ARG A 193 3.72 -22.28 0.10
C ARG A 193 3.53 -21.59 -1.25
N TYR A 194 2.46 -20.88 -1.44
CA TYR A 194 2.10 -20.28 -2.71
C TYR A 194 2.77 -18.90 -2.86
N LYS A 195 2.83 -18.42 -4.09
CA LYS A 195 3.35 -17.10 -4.41
C LYS A 195 2.33 -16.34 -5.23
N ASP A 196 2.24 -15.04 -4.97
CA ASP A 196 1.42 -14.13 -5.74
C ASP A 196 2.22 -13.58 -6.92
N PHE A 197 1.66 -13.68 -8.11
CA PHE A 197 2.19 -13.09 -9.33
C PHE A 197 1.32 -11.92 -9.74
N ALA A 198 1.92 -10.78 -10.00
CA ALA A 198 1.19 -9.60 -10.43
C ALA A 198 1.96 -8.81 -11.49
N GLY A 199 1.22 -8.07 -12.33
CA GLY A 199 1.79 -7.21 -13.34
C GLY A 199 0.90 -6.01 -13.64
N ARG A 200 1.53 -4.90 -14.01
CA ARG A 200 0.88 -3.72 -14.57
C ARG A 200 1.62 -3.21 -15.78
N VAL A 201 0.88 -2.61 -16.68
CA VAL A 201 1.40 -1.84 -17.80
C VAL A 201 0.88 -0.42 -17.66
N SER A 202 1.76 0.55 -17.43
CA SER A 202 1.38 1.95 -17.34
C SER A 202 1.76 2.64 -18.64
N ILE A 203 0.77 3.20 -19.35
CA ILE A 203 0.97 3.88 -20.64
C ILE A 203 0.64 5.35 -20.45
N THR A 204 1.56 6.22 -20.86
CA THR A 204 1.42 7.67 -20.84
C THR A 204 1.45 8.17 -22.31
N PRO A 205 0.30 8.19 -23.00
CA PRO A 205 0.26 8.40 -24.46
C PRO A 205 0.86 9.72 -24.89
N PHE A 206 0.73 10.74 -24.07
CA PHE A 206 1.19 12.11 -24.31
C PHE A 206 2.50 12.45 -23.59
N GLY A 207 3.29 11.44 -23.20
CA GLY A 207 4.50 11.60 -22.38
C GLY A 207 5.57 12.52 -22.97
N ARG A 208 5.60 12.68 -24.31
CA ARG A 208 6.47 13.62 -25.02
C ARG A 208 5.96 15.06 -25.03
N ASP A 209 4.66 15.27 -24.80
CA ASP A 209 4.05 16.57 -24.94
C ASP A 209 4.42 17.50 -23.77
N SER A 210 4.31 18.79 -24.00
CA SER A 210 4.44 19.80 -22.94
C SER A 210 3.07 20.22 -22.35
N GLY A 211 1.99 19.70 -22.91
CA GLY A 211 0.62 20.07 -22.55
C GLY A 211 0.14 19.50 -21.23
N PHE A 212 -1.08 19.87 -20.86
CA PHE A 212 -1.77 19.44 -19.65
C PHE A 212 -1.90 17.91 -19.56
N LEU A 213 -2.16 17.24 -20.69
CA LEU A 213 -2.36 15.79 -20.73
C LEU A 213 -1.05 14.96 -20.72
N ARG A 214 0.12 15.59 -20.68
CA ARG A 214 1.42 14.89 -20.75
C ARG A 214 1.62 13.79 -19.69
N THR A 215 0.89 13.87 -18.59
CA THR A 215 0.95 12.90 -17.48
C THR A 215 -0.27 12.03 -17.38
N LEU A 216 -1.20 12.12 -18.35
CA LEU A 216 -2.34 11.21 -18.42
C LEU A 216 -1.81 9.78 -18.60
N THR A 217 -2.13 8.92 -17.65
CA THR A 217 -1.63 7.54 -17.59
C THR A 217 -2.79 6.58 -17.49
N VAL A 218 -2.78 5.52 -18.29
CA VAL A 218 -3.70 4.39 -18.21
C VAL A 218 -2.90 3.17 -17.75
N THR A 219 -3.36 2.51 -16.70
CA THR A 219 -2.63 1.41 -16.05
C THR A 219 -3.54 0.21 -15.83
N PRO A 220 -3.73 -0.68 -16.81
CA PRO A 220 -4.27 -2.00 -16.53
C PRO A 220 -3.29 -2.81 -15.67
N TRP A 221 -3.86 -3.60 -14.75
CA TRP A 221 -3.11 -4.47 -13.86
C TRP A 221 -3.87 -5.78 -13.58
N TYR A 222 -3.11 -6.83 -13.25
CA TYR A 222 -3.64 -8.15 -12.94
C TYR A 222 -2.78 -8.84 -11.88
N SER A 223 -3.41 -9.65 -11.02
CA SER A 223 -2.74 -10.46 -10.02
C SER A 223 -3.43 -11.82 -9.89
N VAL A 224 -2.62 -12.86 -9.78
CA VAL A 224 -3.05 -14.21 -9.40
C VAL A 224 -2.26 -14.65 -8.18
N GLY A 225 -2.94 -15.30 -7.26
CA GLY A 225 -2.33 -15.76 -6.02
C GLY A 225 -3.20 -16.75 -5.28
N ALA A 226 -2.79 -17.04 -4.05
CA ALA A 226 -3.56 -17.91 -3.18
C ALA A 226 -3.66 -17.32 -1.77
N LEU A 227 -4.76 -17.63 -1.08
CA LEU A 227 -4.92 -17.43 0.34
C LEU A 227 -4.64 -18.74 1.07
N ALA A 228 -3.97 -18.69 2.21
CA ALA A 228 -3.85 -19.83 3.10
C ALA A 228 -5.24 -20.19 3.64
N SER A 229 -5.59 -21.47 3.58
CA SER A 229 -6.76 -21.96 4.32
C SER A 229 -6.51 -21.82 5.83
N GLN A 230 -7.52 -21.34 6.57
CA GLN A 230 -7.45 -21.30 8.03
C GLN A 230 -7.33 -22.70 8.68
N PHE A 231 -7.56 -23.77 7.91
CA PHE A 231 -7.52 -25.17 8.38
C PHE A 231 -6.25 -25.91 7.93
N VAL A 232 -5.23 -25.23 7.43
CA VAL A 232 -3.99 -25.85 6.92
C VAL A 232 -3.32 -26.78 7.94
N LEU A 233 -3.29 -26.39 9.19
CA LEU A 233 -2.60 -27.19 10.22
C LEU A 233 -3.49 -28.28 10.85
N GLY A 234 -4.81 -28.22 10.61
CA GLY A 234 -5.75 -29.02 11.38
C GLY A 234 -5.77 -28.63 12.88
N GLY A 235 -6.84 -28.85 13.55
CA GLY A 235 -6.98 -28.54 14.98
C GLY A 235 -7.75 -29.64 15.72
N PRO A 236 -7.82 -29.58 17.06
CA PRO A 236 -8.60 -30.51 17.83
C PRO A 236 -10.06 -30.55 17.34
N GLY A 237 -10.55 -31.76 17.04
CA GLY A 237 -11.91 -31.95 16.51
C GLY A 237 -12.12 -31.66 15.04
N GLN A 238 -11.12 -31.20 14.32
CA GLN A 238 -11.17 -31.02 12.86
C GLN A 238 -11.01 -32.35 12.11
N VAL A 239 -11.61 -32.44 10.92
CA VAL A 239 -11.59 -33.65 10.09
C VAL A 239 -10.19 -33.94 9.50
N GLY A 240 -9.30 -32.97 9.53
CA GLY A 240 -7.91 -33.11 9.08
C GLY A 240 -7.39 -31.81 8.47
N PRO A 241 -6.07 -31.76 8.16
CA PRO A 241 -5.48 -30.58 7.54
C PRO A 241 -5.98 -30.40 6.11
N VAL A 242 -6.16 -29.14 5.70
CA VAL A 242 -6.49 -28.75 4.34
C VAL A 242 -5.24 -28.18 3.68
N SER A 243 -4.70 -28.87 2.67
CA SER A 243 -3.46 -28.47 1.98
C SER A 243 -3.69 -27.57 0.77
N GLN A 244 -4.92 -27.25 0.44
CA GLN A 244 -5.28 -26.51 -0.77
C GLN A 244 -5.25 -25.00 -0.51
N GLY A 245 -4.60 -24.25 -1.42
CA GLY A 245 -4.72 -22.80 -1.47
C GLY A 245 -6.11 -22.38 -1.98
N LEU A 246 -6.58 -21.24 -1.48
CA LEU A 246 -7.83 -20.61 -1.90
C LEU A 246 -7.53 -19.57 -2.98
N GLU A 247 -8.41 -19.42 -3.95
CA GLU A 247 -8.22 -18.45 -5.03
C GLU A 247 -8.12 -17.01 -4.50
N LYS A 248 -7.18 -16.24 -5.10
CA LYS A 248 -6.91 -14.84 -4.77
C LYS A 248 -6.54 -14.12 -6.07
N ASN A 249 -7.53 -13.86 -6.91
CA ASN A 249 -7.32 -13.19 -8.18
C ASN A 249 -7.83 -11.75 -8.11
N ARG A 250 -7.09 -10.82 -8.72
CA ARG A 250 -7.38 -9.39 -8.68
C ARG A 250 -7.06 -8.77 -10.01
N ARG A 251 -7.88 -7.81 -10.43
CA ARG A 251 -7.67 -7.08 -11.69
C ARG A 251 -8.24 -5.69 -11.60
N GLY A 252 -7.72 -4.80 -12.41
CA GLY A 252 -8.25 -3.45 -12.49
C GLY A 252 -7.61 -2.62 -13.58
N VAL A 253 -8.12 -1.41 -13.69
CA VAL A 253 -7.60 -0.36 -14.56
C VAL A 253 -7.62 0.94 -13.77
N PHE A 254 -6.44 1.54 -13.64
CA PHE A 254 -6.27 2.86 -13.06
C PHE A 254 -6.05 3.88 -14.18
N LEU A 255 -6.76 5.00 -14.13
CA LEU A 255 -6.56 6.18 -14.97
C LEU A 255 -6.09 7.31 -14.06
N GLY A 256 -4.92 7.87 -14.32
CA GLY A 256 -4.35 8.95 -13.53
C GLY A 256 -3.90 10.15 -14.36
N ILE A 257 -4.02 11.34 -13.78
CA ILE A 257 -3.45 12.58 -14.32
C ILE A 257 -2.75 13.34 -13.19
N ARG A 258 -1.56 13.89 -13.48
CA ARG A 258 -0.79 14.67 -12.52
C ARG A 258 -0.27 15.95 -13.16
N ASP A 259 -1.08 16.97 -13.15
CA ASP A 259 -0.68 18.34 -13.48
C ASP A 259 -0.79 19.19 -12.22
N ARG A 260 -0.07 20.28 -12.18
CA ARG A 260 -0.09 21.19 -11.04
C ARG A 260 -1.49 21.74 -10.71
N ARG A 261 -2.32 21.95 -11.72
CA ARG A 261 -3.70 22.47 -11.62
C ARG A 261 -4.71 21.42 -11.21
N LEU A 262 -4.44 20.15 -11.66
CA LEU A 262 -5.30 19.02 -11.42
C LEU A 262 -4.44 17.75 -11.26
N THR A 263 -4.54 17.12 -10.11
CA THR A 263 -4.06 15.75 -9.91
C THR A 263 -5.26 14.89 -9.58
N GLY A 264 -5.42 13.75 -10.22
CA GLY A 264 -6.56 12.88 -9.92
C GLY A 264 -6.37 11.48 -10.45
N GLY A 265 -7.28 10.60 -10.02
CA GLY A 265 -7.31 9.20 -10.45
C GLY A 265 -8.73 8.63 -10.42
N LEU A 266 -8.94 7.64 -11.28
CA LEU A 266 -10.11 6.79 -11.32
C LEU A 266 -9.63 5.34 -11.31
N GLU A 267 -10.12 4.53 -10.37
CA GLU A 267 -9.82 3.10 -10.25
C GLU A 267 -11.10 2.29 -10.44
N LEU A 268 -11.04 1.33 -11.35
CA LEU A 268 -12.02 0.27 -11.52
C LEU A 268 -11.32 -1.04 -11.24
N ALA A 269 -11.68 -1.71 -10.16
CA ALA A 269 -11.01 -2.94 -9.75
C ALA A 269 -11.98 -4.01 -9.29
N GLN A 270 -11.58 -5.26 -9.44
CA GLN A 270 -12.32 -6.44 -9.03
C GLN A 270 -11.39 -7.43 -8.35
N ARG A 271 -11.83 -8.03 -7.27
CA ARG A 271 -11.18 -9.19 -6.67
C ARG A 271 -12.13 -10.37 -6.61
N LEU A 272 -11.61 -11.53 -7.03
CA LEU A 272 -12.23 -12.82 -6.93
C LEU A 272 -11.46 -13.64 -5.90
N GLU A 273 -12.12 -14.04 -4.83
CA GLU A 273 -11.51 -14.75 -3.72
C GLU A 273 -12.41 -15.92 -3.31
N THR A 274 -11.81 -17.09 -3.06
CA THR A 274 -12.50 -18.18 -2.41
C THR A 274 -12.51 -17.95 -0.90
N VAL A 275 -13.68 -17.86 -0.30
CA VAL A 275 -13.86 -17.71 1.14
C VAL A 275 -14.25 -19.05 1.77
N GLU A 276 -13.81 -19.25 3.02
CA GLU A 276 -14.13 -20.42 3.82
C GLU A 276 -15.17 -20.10 4.89
N SER A 277 -16.04 -21.06 5.15
CA SER A 277 -16.98 -21.03 6.26
C SER A 277 -17.08 -22.43 6.89
N GLY A 278 -17.74 -22.52 8.06
CA GLY A 278 -17.79 -23.72 8.85
C GLY A 278 -16.58 -23.88 9.77
N LEU A 279 -16.49 -24.99 10.48
CA LEU A 279 -15.45 -25.27 11.49
C LEU A 279 -14.54 -26.43 11.08
N ASN A 280 -14.71 -26.98 9.89
CA ASN A 280 -14.02 -28.18 9.40
C ASN A 280 -14.15 -29.38 10.36
N THR A 281 -15.33 -29.54 10.97
CA THR A 281 -15.68 -30.67 11.86
C THR A 281 -16.78 -31.53 11.23
N ALA A 282 -17.01 -32.73 11.77
CA ALA A 282 -18.10 -33.59 11.32
C ALA A 282 -19.49 -32.93 11.47
N ALA A 283 -19.67 -32.11 12.52
CA ALA A 283 -20.93 -31.40 12.78
C ALA A 283 -21.06 -30.09 12.01
N SER A 284 -19.95 -29.47 11.61
CA SER A 284 -19.89 -28.24 10.82
C SER A 284 -18.79 -28.35 9.75
N PRO A 285 -19.06 -29.00 8.64
CA PRO A 285 -18.07 -29.23 7.59
C PRO A 285 -17.57 -27.90 6.99
N ARG A 286 -16.32 -27.90 6.54
CA ARG A 286 -15.76 -26.80 5.76
C ARG A 286 -16.54 -26.63 4.47
N LEU A 287 -16.97 -25.41 4.20
CA LEU A 287 -17.58 -24.99 2.95
C LEU A 287 -16.70 -23.91 2.32
N THR A 288 -16.63 -23.90 1.00
CA THR A 288 -15.95 -22.88 0.22
C THR A 288 -16.92 -22.24 -0.77
N SER A 289 -16.80 -20.94 -0.98
CA SER A 289 -17.55 -20.23 -2.01
C SER A 289 -16.70 -19.14 -2.63
N ASP A 290 -16.84 -18.95 -3.94
CA ASP A 290 -16.18 -17.87 -4.64
C ASP A 290 -16.98 -16.60 -4.50
N VAL A 291 -16.26 -15.50 -4.21
CA VAL A 291 -16.84 -14.19 -3.96
C VAL A 291 -16.16 -13.18 -4.84
N THR A 292 -16.96 -12.46 -5.60
CA THR A 292 -16.50 -11.32 -6.40
C THR A 292 -16.85 -10.03 -5.71
N ARG A 293 -15.88 -9.12 -5.61
CA ARG A 293 -16.04 -7.79 -5.01
C ARG A 293 -15.51 -6.74 -5.96
N ASP A 294 -16.31 -5.72 -6.22
CA ASP A 294 -15.99 -4.65 -7.15
C ASP A 294 -15.67 -3.35 -6.42
N LEU A 295 -14.68 -2.62 -6.92
CA LEU A 295 -14.29 -1.29 -6.48
C LEU A 295 -14.44 -0.31 -7.63
N VAL A 296 -15.13 0.79 -7.34
CA VAL A 296 -15.09 2.02 -8.13
C VAL A 296 -14.62 3.13 -7.22
N SER A 297 -13.48 3.74 -7.54
CA SER A 297 -12.92 4.86 -6.78
C SER A 297 -12.56 6.00 -7.71
N GLY A 298 -12.86 7.23 -7.29
CA GLY A 298 -12.44 8.43 -8.00
C GLY A 298 -11.99 9.50 -7.04
N PHE A 299 -10.91 10.21 -7.39
CA PHE A 299 -10.43 11.34 -6.60
C PHE A 299 -9.81 12.43 -7.47
N ALA A 300 -9.85 13.66 -6.96
CA ALA A 300 -9.20 14.79 -7.61
C ALA A 300 -8.73 15.82 -6.60
N PHE A 301 -7.58 16.41 -6.85
CA PHE A 301 -7.02 17.60 -6.20
C PHE A 301 -6.98 18.73 -7.24
N VAL A 302 -7.60 19.84 -6.94
CA VAL A 302 -7.76 20.97 -7.87
C VAL A 302 -7.20 22.24 -7.24
N ARG A 303 -6.43 23.02 -8.00
CA ARG A 303 -6.03 24.38 -7.67
C ARG A 303 -6.89 25.37 -8.48
N PRO A 304 -8.06 25.80 -7.99
CA PRO A 304 -9.02 26.57 -8.79
C PRO A 304 -8.43 27.85 -9.34
N LEU A 305 -7.65 28.57 -8.54
CA LEU A 305 -7.04 29.85 -8.96
C LEU A 305 -6.03 29.68 -10.10
N GLU A 306 -5.43 28.49 -10.26
CA GLU A 306 -4.48 28.19 -11.32
C GLU A 306 -5.14 27.67 -12.59
N ILE A 307 -6.39 27.20 -12.50
CA ILE A 307 -7.21 26.88 -13.67
C ILE A 307 -7.64 28.16 -14.39
N PHE A 308 -8.09 29.16 -13.64
CA PHE A 308 -8.52 30.44 -14.20
C PHE A 308 -7.35 31.30 -14.68
N ASP A 309 -6.21 31.26 -13.99
CA ASP A 309 -4.98 31.95 -14.36
C ASP A 309 -3.78 30.99 -14.23
N PRO A 310 -3.35 30.34 -15.33
CA PRO A 310 -2.23 29.39 -15.32
C PRO A 310 -0.87 30.00 -14.92
N LYS A 311 -0.72 31.32 -14.93
CA LYS A 311 0.50 32.02 -14.49
C LYS A 311 0.53 32.20 -12.98
N ARG A 312 -0.62 32.20 -12.34
CA ARG A 312 -0.74 32.31 -10.88
C ARG A 312 -0.18 31.07 -10.18
N ARG A 313 0.39 31.28 -9.00
CA ARG A 313 0.80 30.20 -8.07
C ARG A 313 -0.09 30.30 -6.84
N SER A 314 -0.81 29.22 -6.56
CA SER A 314 -1.68 29.13 -5.39
C SER A 314 -1.13 28.08 -4.40
N PRO A 315 -0.98 28.42 -3.12
CA PRO A 315 -0.67 27.43 -2.10
C PRO A 315 -1.88 26.60 -1.70
N PHE A 316 -3.09 26.94 -2.19
CA PHE A 316 -4.32 26.27 -1.81
C PHE A 316 -4.82 25.35 -2.93
N SER A 317 -5.29 24.19 -2.52
CA SER A 317 -6.03 23.26 -3.37
C SER A 317 -7.24 22.71 -2.60
N VAL A 318 -8.26 22.27 -3.33
CA VAL A 318 -9.38 21.51 -2.80
C VAL A 318 -9.33 20.11 -3.35
N PHE A 319 -9.91 19.15 -2.63
CA PHE A 319 -9.95 17.77 -3.09
C PHE A 319 -11.26 17.09 -2.72
N GLY A 320 -11.53 16.01 -3.46
CA GLY A 320 -12.57 15.06 -3.16
C GLY A 320 -12.15 13.66 -3.55
N ARG A 321 -12.63 12.65 -2.80
CA ARG A 321 -12.51 11.23 -3.10
C ARG A 321 -13.82 10.54 -2.77
N HIS A 322 -14.22 9.63 -3.66
CA HIS A 322 -15.38 8.77 -3.43
C HIS A 322 -15.03 7.34 -3.84
N ASP A 323 -15.16 6.40 -2.89
CA ASP A 323 -14.97 4.98 -3.13
C ASP A 323 -16.31 4.27 -2.91
N ARG A 324 -16.65 3.38 -3.81
CA ARG A 324 -17.71 2.38 -3.65
C ARG A 324 -17.08 1.01 -3.77
N PHE A 325 -17.17 0.23 -2.71
CA PHE A 325 -16.64 -1.12 -2.65
C PHE A 325 -17.74 -2.10 -2.26
N ASP A 326 -18.06 -3.06 -3.12
CA ASP A 326 -19.02 -4.10 -2.83
C ASP A 326 -18.40 -5.11 -1.85
N ASN A 327 -19.03 -5.25 -0.67
CA ASN A 327 -18.38 -5.85 0.50
C ASN A 327 -19.01 -7.19 0.87
N ALA A 328 -19.35 -8.07 0.11
CA ALA A 328 -19.63 -9.43 0.54
C ALA A 328 -20.61 -10.21 -0.34
N ASN A 329 -20.82 -11.45 0.08
CA ASN A 329 -21.74 -12.45 -0.43
C ASN A 329 -23.25 -12.06 -0.29
N VAL A 330 -23.53 -10.84 0.14
CA VAL A 330 -24.89 -10.30 0.29
C VAL A 330 -25.14 -9.29 -0.80
N VAL A 331 -26.16 -9.52 -1.61
CA VAL A 331 -26.56 -8.61 -2.70
C VAL A 331 -26.81 -7.21 -2.15
N GLY A 332 -26.10 -6.22 -2.69
CA GLY A 332 -26.21 -4.83 -2.33
C GLY A 332 -25.44 -4.39 -1.08
N ALA A 333 -24.70 -5.29 -0.40
CA ALA A 333 -23.81 -4.92 0.69
C ALA A 333 -22.58 -4.18 0.15
N ARG A 334 -22.33 -2.97 0.63
CA ARG A 334 -21.22 -2.14 0.16
C ARG A 334 -20.68 -1.20 1.21
N ASN A 335 -19.42 -0.85 1.08
CA ASN A 335 -18.79 0.26 1.80
C ASN A 335 -18.67 1.46 0.88
N ILE A 336 -19.02 2.62 1.37
CA ILE A 336 -18.94 3.89 0.66
C ILE A 336 -18.05 4.83 1.49
N LEU A 337 -16.93 5.26 0.92
CA LEU A 337 -16.11 6.33 1.45
C LEU A 337 -16.46 7.63 0.71
N THR A 338 -16.74 8.68 1.45
CA THR A 338 -16.80 10.05 0.94
C THR A 338 -15.83 10.90 1.71
N TRP A 339 -14.90 11.56 1.02
CA TRP A 339 -13.81 12.31 1.61
C TRP A 339 -13.56 13.58 0.82
N PHE A 340 -13.58 14.73 1.45
CA PHE A 340 -13.33 16.01 0.79
C PHE A 340 -12.76 17.05 1.75
N GLY A 341 -12.05 18.02 1.19
CA GLY A 341 -11.43 19.05 2.00
C GLY A 341 -10.58 20.04 1.20
N ALA A 342 -9.74 20.74 1.92
CA ALA A 342 -8.82 21.72 1.37
C ALA A 342 -7.40 21.50 1.92
N LEU A 343 -6.40 21.78 1.08
CA LEU A 343 -4.98 21.70 1.41
C LEU A 343 -4.36 23.11 1.35
N TRP A 344 -3.39 23.31 2.22
CA TRP A 344 -2.54 24.48 2.25
C TRP A 344 -1.06 24.08 2.24
N ASP A 345 -0.37 24.34 1.12
CA ASP A 345 1.06 24.19 0.99
C ASP A 345 1.76 25.38 1.65
N VAL A 346 2.22 25.23 2.89
CA VAL A 346 2.93 26.28 3.63
C VAL A 346 4.26 26.60 2.92
N ASN A 347 4.94 25.56 2.47
CA ASN A 347 6.15 25.64 1.68
C ASN A 347 6.36 24.31 0.92
N ALA A 348 7.51 24.15 0.22
CA ALA A 348 7.82 22.96 -0.56
C ALA A 348 7.93 21.66 0.27
N ARG A 349 8.02 21.75 1.59
CA ARG A 349 8.21 20.60 2.49
C ARG A 349 7.07 20.35 3.45
N MET A 350 6.15 21.30 3.63
CA MET A 350 5.10 21.24 4.64
C MET A 350 3.74 21.58 4.05
N THR A 351 2.79 20.66 4.24
CA THR A 351 1.39 20.81 3.83
C THR A 351 0.46 20.47 4.99
N PHE A 352 -0.62 21.23 5.11
CA PHE A 352 -1.76 20.91 5.96
C PHE A 352 -2.99 20.60 5.10
N SER A 353 -3.90 19.79 5.67
CA SER A 353 -5.24 19.58 5.12
C SER A 353 -6.27 19.70 6.23
N ILE A 354 -7.39 20.35 5.92
CA ILE A 354 -8.61 20.23 6.71
C ILE A 354 -9.65 19.50 5.86
N ASP A 355 -10.22 18.44 6.42
CA ASP A 355 -11.10 17.57 5.63
C ASP A 355 -12.17 16.86 6.46
N TYR A 356 -13.19 16.38 5.76
CA TYR A 356 -14.27 15.57 6.28
C TYR A 356 -14.27 14.22 5.60
N GLN A 357 -14.37 13.16 6.40
CA GLN A 357 -14.49 11.77 5.95
C GLN A 357 -15.78 11.15 6.49
N GLU A 358 -16.50 10.46 5.61
CA GLU A 358 -17.60 9.58 5.96
C GLU A 358 -17.36 8.19 5.38
N LEU A 359 -17.36 7.18 6.23
CA LEU A 359 -17.39 5.79 5.84
C LEU A 359 -18.74 5.20 6.22
N LYS A 360 -19.52 4.79 5.24
CA LYS A 360 -20.86 4.23 5.38
C LYS A 360 -20.87 2.79 4.89
N ALA A 361 -21.48 1.88 5.67
CA ALA A 361 -21.85 0.57 5.20
C ALA A 361 -23.33 0.56 4.79
N GLU A 362 -23.64 0.12 3.57
CA GLU A 362 -25.01 -0.09 3.09
C GLU A 362 -25.28 -1.60 3.06
N ASN A 363 -26.52 -1.98 3.49
CA ASN A 363 -26.98 -3.36 3.55
C ASN A 363 -25.94 -4.34 4.11
N PRO A 364 -25.30 -4.04 5.27
CA PRO A 364 -24.29 -4.93 5.81
C PRO A 364 -24.91 -6.30 6.11
N PRO A 365 -24.11 -7.39 6.00
CA PRO A 365 -24.58 -8.71 6.41
C PRO A 365 -25.05 -8.64 7.87
N VAL A 366 -26.24 -9.16 8.15
CA VAL A 366 -26.79 -9.19 9.50
C VAL A 366 -26.01 -10.20 10.33
N VAL A 367 -25.09 -9.72 11.14
CA VAL A 367 -24.41 -10.53 12.17
C VAL A 367 -24.86 -9.97 13.53
N PRO A 368 -25.74 -10.65 14.26
CA PRO A 368 -26.10 -10.22 15.62
C PRO A 368 -24.89 -10.33 16.56
N PRO A 369 -24.72 -9.44 17.53
CA PRO A 369 -25.52 -8.29 17.96
C PRO A 369 -24.86 -6.92 17.76
N THR A 370 -23.89 -6.75 16.84
CA THR A 370 -22.99 -5.58 16.82
C THR A 370 -23.06 -4.73 15.55
N ASN A 371 -24.03 -4.95 14.68
CA ASN A 371 -24.13 -4.17 13.45
C ASN A 371 -24.75 -2.80 13.69
N THR A 372 -23.92 -1.86 14.10
CA THR A 372 -24.26 -0.46 13.95
C THR A 372 -24.02 -0.05 12.50
N THR A 373 -25.09 0.09 11.73
CA THR A 373 -25.10 0.71 10.39
C THR A 373 -24.81 2.21 10.46
N VAL A 374 -24.36 2.72 11.59
CA VAL A 374 -24.07 4.14 11.81
C VAL A 374 -22.82 4.50 11.04
N PRO A 375 -22.90 5.46 10.09
CA PRO A 375 -21.73 5.93 9.39
C PRO A 375 -20.68 6.48 10.36
N THR A 376 -19.41 6.12 10.12
CA THR A 376 -18.31 6.77 10.81
C THR A 376 -18.03 8.10 10.14
N ARG A 377 -18.13 9.20 10.89
CA ARG A 377 -17.94 10.56 10.43
C ARG A 377 -16.88 11.27 11.24
N SER A 378 -15.90 11.83 10.57
CA SER A 378 -14.80 12.53 11.23
C SER A 378 -14.38 13.76 10.44
N MET A 379 -13.98 14.80 11.17
CA MET A 379 -13.17 15.89 10.64
C MET A 379 -11.71 15.64 10.99
N PHE A 380 -10.82 15.95 10.08
CA PHE A 380 -9.39 15.82 10.29
C PHE A 380 -8.68 17.14 9.99
N LEU A 381 -7.62 17.37 10.76
CA LEU A 381 -6.56 18.29 10.42
C LEU A 381 -5.30 17.44 10.20
N HIS A 382 -4.97 17.13 8.96
CA HIS A 382 -3.75 16.41 8.62
C HIS A 382 -2.57 17.36 8.43
N TRP A 383 -1.38 16.85 8.64
CA TRP A 383 -0.13 17.55 8.36
C TRP A 383 0.93 16.58 7.87
N VAL A 384 1.82 17.07 7.01
CA VAL A 384 3.01 16.35 6.53
C VAL A 384 4.21 17.27 6.48
N VAL A 385 5.37 16.73 6.84
CA VAL A 385 6.68 17.35 6.68
C VAL A 385 7.60 16.39 5.95
N ASN A 386 8.20 16.87 4.84
CA ASN A 386 9.22 16.15 4.08
C ASN A 386 10.60 16.78 4.38
N TYR A 387 11.62 15.98 4.61
CA TYR A 387 12.96 16.47 4.97
C TYR A 387 14.08 15.62 4.35
#